data_4235209165b840323cd2b253da8a8fd0
#
_entry.id   4235209165b840323cd2b253da8a8fd0
#
_cell.length_a   1.000
_cell.length_b   1.000
_cell.length_c   1.000
_cell.angle_alpha   90.00
_cell.angle_beta   90.00
_cell.angle_gamma   90.00
#
_symmetry.space_group_name_H-M   'P 1'
#
loop_
_entity.id
_entity.type
_entity.pdbx_description
1 polymer ?
#
loop_
_entity_poly.entity_id
_entity_poly.type
_entity_poly.pdbx_seq_one_letter_code
_entity_poly.pdbx_strand_id
1 'polypeptide(L)' 'MFNSHIEPGQLVVHPQQRDWGVGQVQSAIDDRITVNFPHAGKVLINARIVSLEIVQSAPRD' A
#
# COMPACT_ATOMS: atom_id res chain seq x y z
N MET A 1 10.96 -3.04 11.00
CA MET A 1 10.95 -3.88 9.80
C MET A 1 10.43 -3.10 8.61
N PHE A 2 11.01 -3.29 7.48
CA PHE A 2 10.64 -2.53 6.28
C PHE A 2 9.46 -3.17 5.57
N ASN A 3 8.79 -2.37 4.75
CA ASN A 3 7.76 -2.85 3.84
C ASN A 3 8.40 -3.46 2.59
N SER A 4 9.40 -4.30 2.78
CA SER A 4 10.17 -4.83 1.66
C SER A 4 9.40 -5.83 0.83
N HIS A 5 8.23 -6.25 1.31
CA HIS A 5 7.40 -7.23 0.62
C HIS A 5 6.17 -6.63 -0.03
N ILE A 6 6.12 -5.31 -0.11
CA ILE A 6 5.01 -4.65 -0.77
C ILE A 6 5.15 -4.83 -2.28
N GLU A 7 4.10 -5.34 -2.92
CA GLU A 7 4.09 -5.65 -4.34
C GLU A 7 2.82 -5.12 -4.98
N PRO A 8 2.87 -4.80 -6.27
CA PRO A 8 1.65 -4.43 -7.00
C PRO A 8 0.58 -5.50 -6.89
N GLY A 9 -0.66 -5.09 -6.74
CA GLY A 9 -1.79 -5.99 -6.62
C GLY A 9 -2.19 -6.30 -5.19
N GLN A 10 -1.31 -6.05 -4.22
CA GLN A 10 -1.65 -6.26 -2.82
C GLN A 10 -2.69 -5.25 -2.35
N LEU A 11 -3.50 -5.67 -1.39
CA LEU A 11 -4.47 -4.80 -0.72
C LEU A 11 -3.88 -4.37 0.61
N VAL A 12 -3.88 -3.06 0.85
CA VAL A 12 -3.23 -2.49 2.03
C VAL A 12 -4.11 -1.42 2.66
N VAL A 13 -3.82 -1.13 3.92
CA VAL A 13 -4.47 -0.06 4.67
C VAL A 13 -3.40 0.87 5.20
N HIS A 14 -3.65 2.17 5.12
CA HIS A 14 -2.77 3.16 5.75
C HIS A 14 -3.06 3.17 7.25
N PRO A 15 -2.09 2.87 8.11
CA PRO A 15 -2.36 2.69 9.54
C PRO A 15 -2.84 3.96 10.24
N GLN A 16 -2.48 5.14 9.73
CA GLN A 16 -2.89 6.42 10.31
C GLN A 16 -4.03 7.08 9.55
N GLN A 17 -4.49 6.46 8.47
CA GLN A 17 -5.57 6.99 7.64
C GLN A 17 -6.50 5.85 7.25
N ARG A 18 -7.04 5.18 8.25
CA ARG A 18 -7.87 4.00 7.98
C ARG A 18 -9.16 4.33 7.26
N ASP A 19 -9.61 5.57 7.37
CA ASP A 19 -10.80 6.03 6.67
C ASP A 19 -10.59 6.16 5.17
N TRP A 20 -9.33 6.08 4.69
CA TRP A 20 -9.08 6.02 3.25
C TRP A 20 -9.56 4.69 2.66
N GLY A 21 -9.76 3.69 3.51
CA GLY A 21 -10.23 2.38 3.08
C GLY A 21 -9.11 1.46 2.65
N VAL A 22 -9.48 0.29 2.13
CA VAL A 22 -8.52 -0.70 1.65
C VAL A 22 -8.10 -0.29 0.24
N GLY A 23 -6.82 0.02 0.09
CA GLY A 23 -6.28 0.43 -1.19
C GLY A 23 -5.56 -0.70 -1.89
N GLN A 24 -5.32 -0.52 -3.19
CA GLN A 24 -4.57 -1.49 -3.98
C GLN A 24 -3.25 -0.87 -4.42
N VAL A 25 -2.17 -1.62 -4.20
CA VAL A 25 -0.84 -1.18 -4.61
C VAL A 25 -0.76 -1.19 -6.13
N GLN A 26 -0.39 -0.05 -6.71
CA GLN A 26 -0.25 0.11 -8.14
C GLN A 26 1.19 -0.11 -8.58
N SER A 27 2.13 0.41 -7.79
CA SER A 27 3.54 0.23 -8.06
C SER A 27 4.32 0.29 -6.76
N ALA A 28 5.48 -0.35 -6.75
CA ALA A 28 6.36 -0.34 -5.60
C ALA A 28 7.78 -0.33 -6.13
N ILE A 29 8.42 0.84 -6.07
CA ILE A 29 9.77 1.06 -6.57
C ILE A 29 10.60 1.59 -5.40
N ASP A 30 11.54 0.78 -4.94
CA ASP A 30 12.34 1.09 -3.76
C ASP A 30 11.42 1.37 -2.58
N ASP A 31 11.48 2.57 -2.01
CA ASP A 31 10.61 2.96 -0.89
C ASP A 31 9.42 3.81 -1.34
N ARG A 32 9.18 3.90 -2.65
CA ARG A 32 8.06 4.66 -3.21
C ARG A 32 6.96 3.70 -3.61
N ILE A 33 5.84 3.80 -2.92
CA ILE A 33 4.71 2.90 -3.16
C ILE A 33 3.51 3.75 -3.54
N THR A 34 2.98 3.49 -4.74
CA THR A 34 1.75 4.16 -5.18
C THR A 34 0.59 3.25 -4.88
N VAL A 35 -0.38 3.77 -4.14
CA VAL A 35 -1.56 3.03 -3.73
C VAL A 35 -2.80 3.81 -4.15
N ASN A 36 -3.78 3.11 -4.67
CA ASN A 36 -5.07 3.69 -5.00
C ASN A 36 -6.06 3.33 -3.90
N PHE A 37 -6.41 4.32 -3.08
CA PHE A 37 -7.37 4.14 -2.00
C PHE A 37 -8.75 4.58 -2.45
N PRO A 38 -9.81 3.86 -2.04
CA PRO A 38 -11.16 4.21 -2.49
C PRO A 38 -11.62 5.59 -2.04
N HIS A 39 -11.13 6.07 -0.89
CA HIS A 39 -11.57 7.35 -0.36
C HIS A 39 -10.48 8.43 -0.37
N ALA A 40 -9.35 8.17 -1.01
CA ALA A 40 -8.28 9.13 -1.10
C ALA A 40 -7.67 9.21 -2.50
N GLY A 41 -8.00 8.26 -3.37
CA GLY A 41 -7.42 8.21 -4.70
C GLY A 41 -5.99 7.71 -4.67
N LYS A 42 -5.23 8.05 -5.71
CA LYS A 42 -3.83 7.64 -5.80
C LYS A 42 -2.98 8.48 -4.86
N VAL A 43 -2.24 7.79 -4.01
CA VAL A 43 -1.36 8.43 -3.03
C VAL A 43 0.01 7.79 -3.13
N LEU A 44 1.04 8.62 -3.11
CA LEU A 44 2.42 8.13 -3.06
C LEU A 44 2.82 7.99 -1.60
N ILE A 45 3.16 6.78 -1.22
CA ILE A 45 3.54 6.45 0.16
C ILE A 45 5.04 6.24 0.22
N ASN A 46 5.66 6.87 1.21
CA ASN A 46 7.08 6.62 1.50
C ASN A 46 7.16 5.51 2.53
N ALA A 47 7.60 4.34 2.08
CA ALA A 47 7.63 3.13 2.92
C ALA A 47 8.66 3.23 4.04
N ARG A 48 9.55 4.20 4.00
CA ARG A 48 10.52 4.42 5.09
C ARG A 48 9.86 5.12 6.27
N ILE A 49 8.74 5.78 6.04
CA ILE A 49 8.04 6.55 7.05
C ILE A 49 6.75 5.85 7.48
N VAL A 50 6.05 5.27 6.52
CA VAL A 50 4.75 4.66 6.75
C VAL A 50 4.85 3.16 6.54
N SER A 51 4.41 2.38 7.53
CA SER A 51 4.34 0.91 7.43
C SER A 51 2.91 0.53 7.06
N LEU A 52 2.67 0.34 5.77
CA LEU A 52 1.36 -0.08 5.30
C LEU A 52 1.02 -1.47 5.84
N GLU A 53 -0.24 -1.66 6.21
CA GLU A 53 -0.73 -2.95 6.68
C GLU A 53 -1.26 -3.73 5.50
N ILE A 54 -0.70 -4.91 5.26
CA ILE A 54 -1.16 -5.77 4.18
C ILE A 54 -2.40 -6.51 4.64
N VAL A 55 -3.51 -6.28 3.93
CA VAL A 55 -4.77 -6.95 4.21
C VAL A 55 -4.87 -8.24 3.43
N GLN A 56 -4.38 -8.23 2.19
CA GLN A 56 -4.42 -9.38 1.32
C GLN A 56 -3.22 -9.35 0.39
N SER A 57 -2.57 -10.49 0.24
CA SER A 57 -1.43 -10.62 -0.65
C SER A 57 -1.86 -10.51 -2.11
N ALA A 58 -0.88 -10.20 -2.98
CA ALA A 58 -1.15 -10.14 -4.41
C ALA A 58 -1.64 -11.50 -4.90
N PRO A 59 -2.54 -11.52 -5.89
CA PRO A 59 -3.02 -12.78 -6.47
C PRO A 59 -1.86 -13.58 -7.05
N ARG A 60 -1.98 -14.89 -6.95
CA ARG A 60 -1.01 -15.82 -7.54
C ARG A 60 -1.72 -16.79 -8.46
N ASP A 61 -1.05 -17.12 -9.50
CA ASP A 61 -1.54 -18.14 -10.43
C ASP A 61 -1.17 -19.52 -9.97
#